data_69dd1bdd9418c918a7a50645caf851c0
#
_entry.id   69dd1bdd9418c918a7a50645caf851c0
#
_cell.length_a   1.000
_cell.length_b   1.000
_cell.length_c   1.000
_cell.angle_alpha   90.00
_cell.angle_beta   90.00
_cell.angle_gamma   90.00
#
_symmetry.space_group_name_H-M   'P 1'
#
loop_
_entity.id
_entity.type
_entity.pdbx_description
1 polymer ?
#
loop_
_entity_poly.entity_id
_entity_poly.type
_entity_poly.pdbx_seq_one_letter_code
_entity_poly.pdbx_strand_id
1 'polypeptide(L)'
;MTIPAQDRRTDLVTLGSADVWINGIDVGHIKGDVQFAAEREYVGFKPANELGNVKYFRIREDFKITCQAAELKLQNLKLALGVTTSITSSYVPTGYANSLSFEVGLTDKWDSLTFGGSKTIDDFPLKLEHTRPNGNKVVILLYKAQVITNIDYSFMEEDISMQTLEFQGLTDSSRAVGDRIGIMFEQIS
;
A
#
# COMPACT_ATOMS: atom_id res chain seq x y z
N MET A 1 20.11 -12.67 40.65
CA MET A 1 19.23 -12.92 39.53
C MET A 1 19.92 -12.37 38.29
N THR A 2 20.58 -13.24 37.53
CA THR A 2 21.33 -12.83 36.31
C THR A 2 20.32 -12.63 35.20
N ILE A 3 20.17 -11.41 34.70
CA ILE A 3 19.39 -11.13 33.50
C ILE A 3 20.15 -11.81 32.36
N PRO A 4 19.55 -12.76 31.64
CA PRO A 4 20.22 -13.35 30.48
C PRO A 4 20.58 -12.25 29.51
N ALA A 5 21.82 -12.28 28.99
CA ALA A 5 22.25 -11.38 27.95
C ALA A 5 21.25 -11.52 26.79
N GLN A 6 20.62 -10.41 26.39
CA GLN A 6 19.79 -10.42 25.20
C GLN A 6 20.68 -10.84 24.03
N ASP A 7 20.32 -11.94 23.41
CA ASP A 7 20.99 -12.45 22.21
C ASP A 7 20.73 -11.43 21.09
N ARG A 8 21.70 -10.54 20.90
CA ARG A 8 21.64 -9.50 19.85
C ARG A 8 22.02 -10.14 18.53
N ARG A 9 21.03 -10.68 17.87
CA ARG A 9 21.19 -11.33 16.58
C ARG A 9 21.21 -10.28 15.47
N THR A 10 22.37 -10.12 14.84
CA THR A 10 22.57 -9.17 13.70
C THR A 10 21.85 -9.64 12.44
N ASP A 11 21.56 -10.93 12.31
CA ASP A 11 20.79 -11.52 11.22
C ASP A 11 19.30 -11.13 11.22
N LEU A 12 18.80 -10.60 12.36
CA LEU A 12 17.44 -10.07 12.47
C LEU A 12 17.33 -8.57 12.17
N VAL A 13 18.45 -7.90 11.88
CA VAL A 13 18.42 -6.49 11.47
C VAL A 13 17.75 -6.37 10.11
N THR A 14 16.73 -5.51 10.02
CA THR A 14 16.00 -5.23 8.80
C THR A 14 16.72 -4.12 8.04
N LEU A 15 17.33 -4.47 6.90
CA LEU A 15 18.02 -3.54 5.99
C LEU A 15 17.50 -3.78 4.58
N GLY A 16 17.30 -2.70 3.82
CA GLY A 16 16.88 -2.75 2.43
C GLY A 16 15.45 -2.27 2.21
N SER A 17 15.06 -2.21 0.94
CA SER A 17 13.70 -1.88 0.51
C SER A 17 12.77 -3.09 0.67
N ALA A 18 11.49 -2.85 0.52
CA ALA A 18 10.48 -3.89 0.45
C ALA A 18 9.76 -3.83 -0.90
N ASP A 19 9.34 -4.99 -1.41
CA ASP A 19 8.49 -5.08 -2.59
C ASP A 19 7.02 -4.98 -2.18
N VAL A 20 6.24 -4.22 -2.95
CA VAL A 20 4.81 -4.02 -2.71
C VAL A 20 4.02 -4.64 -3.84
N TRP A 21 3.05 -5.46 -3.48
CA TRP A 21 2.17 -6.16 -4.40
C TRP A 21 0.72 -5.78 -4.13
N ILE A 22 0.05 -5.27 -5.16
CA ILE A 22 -1.36 -4.88 -5.11
C ILE A 22 -2.16 -5.90 -5.91
N ASN A 23 -3.08 -6.59 -5.26
CA ASN A 23 -3.91 -7.63 -5.90
C ASN A 23 -3.07 -8.66 -6.70
N GLY A 24 -1.90 -9.04 -6.16
CA GLY A 24 -0.98 -9.97 -6.80
C GLY A 24 -0.12 -9.38 -7.93
N ILE A 25 -0.23 -8.08 -8.21
CA ILE A 25 0.57 -7.37 -9.19
C ILE A 25 1.67 -6.59 -8.47
N ASP A 26 2.91 -6.78 -8.90
CA ASP A 26 4.05 -6.03 -8.41
C ASP A 26 3.95 -4.55 -8.84
N VAL A 27 4.08 -3.64 -7.89
CA VAL A 27 4.07 -2.19 -8.13
C VAL A 27 5.28 -1.75 -8.96
N GLY A 28 6.35 -2.55 -8.98
CA GLY A 28 7.59 -2.28 -9.69
C GLY A 28 8.60 -1.53 -8.85
N HIS A 29 9.43 -0.70 -9.47
CA HIS A 29 10.50 -0.02 -8.76
C HIS A 29 9.98 0.96 -7.72
N ILE A 30 10.38 0.72 -6.49
CA ILE A 30 10.13 1.61 -5.34
C ILE A 30 11.43 2.34 -5.03
N LYS A 31 11.36 3.66 -4.93
CA LYS A 31 12.50 4.50 -4.52
C LYS A 31 12.28 4.95 -3.06
N GLY A 32 13.30 4.72 -2.24
CA GLY A 32 13.25 5.10 -0.83
C GLY A 32 12.60 4.05 0.07
N ASP A 33 12.04 4.52 1.18
CA ASP A 33 11.52 3.66 2.22
C ASP A 33 10.09 3.21 1.96
N VAL A 34 9.81 1.95 2.26
CA VAL A 34 8.44 1.47 2.43
C VAL A 34 8.13 1.47 3.92
N GLN A 35 7.12 2.21 4.31
CA GLN A 35 6.73 2.36 5.69
C GLN A 35 5.46 1.57 5.98
N PHE A 36 5.49 0.79 7.06
CA PHE A 36 4.31 0.17 7.65
C PHE A 36 4.03 0.82 9.01
N ALA A 37 2.85 1.41 9.16
CA ALA A 37 2.41 2.04 10.38
C ALA A 37 1.18 1.33 10.96
N ALA A 38 1.21 1.07 12.26
CA ALA A 38 0.08 0.58 13.03
C ALA A 38 -0.30 1.63 14.08
N GLU A 39 -1.36 2.36 13.81
CA GLU A 39 -1.86 3.42 14.69
C GLU A 39 -2.97 2.88 15.57
N ARG A 40 -2.92 3.19 16.87
CA ARG A 40 -3.90 2.70 17.85
C ARG A 40 -4.34 3.82 18.77
N GLU A 41 -5.64 3.91 18.94
CA GLU A 41 -6.25 4.85 19.88
C GLU A 41 -6.84 4.12 21.08
N TYR A 42 -6.61 4.66 22.28
CA TYR A 42 -7.03 4.07 23.53
C TYR A 42 -7.84 5.06 24.36
N VAL A 43 -8.85 4.57 25.04
CA VAL A 43 -9.59 5.30 26.08
C VAL A 43 -9.29 4.67 27.42
N GLY A 44 -8.85 5.52 28.37
CA GLY A 44 -8.61 5.12 29.74
C GLY A 44 -9.90 5.11 30.55
N PHE A 45 -10.13 4.04 31.28
CA PHE A 45 -11.19 3.97 32.29
C PHE A 45 -10.65 4.38 33.66
N LYS A 46 -11.23 5.45 34.22
CA LYS A 46 -10.89 5.99 35.53
C LYS A 46 -12.15 6.00 36.40
N PRO A 47 -12.25 5.13 37.43
CA PRO A 47 -13.30 5.20 38.42
C PRO A 47 -13.21 6.51 39.26
N ALA A 48 -14.34 6.97 39.79
CA ALA A 48 -14.43 8.24 40.54
C ALA A 48 -13.57 8.31 41.80
N ASN A 49 -13.26 7.17 42.37
CA ASN A 49 -12.48 7.01 43.61
C ASN A 49 -10.99 6.71 43.36
N GLU A 50 -10.55 6.69 42.11
CA GLU A 50 -9.16 6.40 41.74
C GLU A 50 -8.44 7.64 41.21
N LEU A 51 -7.15 7.79 41.50
CA LEU A 51 -6.34 8.91 41.01
C LEU A 51 -5.84 8.71 39.58
N GLY A 52 -5.83 7.47 39.08
CA GLY A 52 -5.32 7.11 37.75
C GLY A 52 -6.28 6.23 36.96
N ASN A 53 -5.92 5.98 35.70
CA ASN A 53 -6.64 5.02 34.87
C ASN A 53 -6.35 3.58 35.37
N VAL A 54 -7.40 2.82 35.58
CA VAL A 54 -7.33 1.41 35.98
C VAL A 54 -7.17 0.48 34.79
N LYS A 55 -7.73 0.87 33.63
CA LYS A 55 -7.69 0.07 32.41
C LYS A 55 -7.75 0.96 31.18
N TYR A 56 -7.09 0.52 30.11
CA TYR A 56 -7.20 1.12 28.79
C TYR A 56 -7.95 0.18 27.86
N PHE A 57 -8.87 0.74 27.08
CA PHE A 57 -9.60 0.04 26.04
C PHE A 57 -9.15 0.60 24.70
N ARG A 58 -8.79 -0.29 23.76
CA ARG A 58 -8.49 0.09 22.39
C ARG A 58 -9.81 0.36 21.67
N ILE A 59 -9.97 1.56 21.14
CA ILE A 59 -11.19 2.00 20.42
C ILE A 59 -10.98 2.09 18.92
N ARG A 60 -9.73 2.24 18.48
CA ARG A 60 -9.38 2.31 17.06
C ARG A 60 -8.05 1.65 16.80
N GLU A 61 -7.94 1.01 15.64
CA GLU A 61 -6.71 0.43 15.13
C GLU A 61 -6.69 0.61 13.62
N ASP A 62 -5.69 1.33 13.13
CA ASP A 62 -5.48 1.61 11.72
C ASP A 62 -4.12 1.05 11.29
N PHE A 63 -4.08 0.45 10.11
CA PHE A 63 -2.85 -0.02 9.50
C PHE A 63 -2.65 0.68 8.17
N LYS A 64 -1.46 1.24 7.99
CA LYS A 64 -1.10 1.98 6.78
C LYS A 64 0.19 1.45 6.19
N ILE A 65 0.26 1.42 4.86
CA ILE A 65 1.49 1.19 4.12
C ILE A 65 1.71 2.37 3.20
N THR A 66 2.88 2.99 3.27
CA THR A 66 3.27 4.10 2.42
C THR A 66 4.50 3.73 1.62
N CYS A 67 4.50 3.96 0.32
CA CYS A 67 5.65 3.75 -0.55
C CYS A 67 5.73 4.81 -1.64
N GLN A 68 6.91 4.94 -2.27
CA GLN A 68 7.13 5.82 -3.41
C GLN A 68 7.41 4.98 -4.65
N ALA A 69 6.44 4.88 -5.55
CA ALA A 69 6.59 4.20 -6.82
C ALA A 69 7.31 5.10 -7.83
N ALA A 70 8.39 4.60 -8.42
CA ALA A 70 9.18 5.29 -9.44
C ALA A 70 8.75 4.91 -10.87
N GLU A 71 7.92 3.90 -11.03
CA GLU A 71 7.41 3.47 -12.32
C GLU A 71 5.99 3.97 -12.57
N LEU A 72 5.81 4.75 -13.65
CA LEU A 72 4.48 5.10 -14.15
C LEU A 72 3.95 3.97 -15.04
N LYS A 73 3.30 3.00 -14.42
CA LYS A 73 2.51 2.01 -15.15
C LYS A 73 1.04 2.38 -15.08
N LEU A 74 0.33 2.34 -16.20
CA LEU A 74 -1.10 2.63 -16.25
C LEU A 74 -1.91 1.69 -15.32
N GLN A 75 -1.41 0.47 -15.14
CA GLN A 75 -1.97 -0.50 -14.21
C GLN A 75 -1.85 -0.05 -12.74
N ASN A 76 -0.68 0.50 -12.35
CA ASN A 76 -0.47 1.04 -11.00
C ASN A 76 -1.36 2.26 -10.76
N LEU A 77 -1.46 3.14 -11.76
CA LEU A 77 -2.34 4.31 -11.71
C LEU A 77 -3.81 3.89 -11.58
N LYS A 78 -4.25 2.88 -12.33
CA LYS A 78 -5.58 2.30 -12.20
C LYS A 78 -5.87 1.83 -10.78
N LEU A 79 -4.95 1.06 -10.20
CA LEU A 79 -5.07 0.55 -8.83
C LEU A 79 -5.07 1.68 -7.80
N ALA A 80 -4.19 2.67 -7.99
CA ALA A 80 -4.10 3.84 -7.12
C ALA A 80 -5.37 4.71 -7.15
N LEU A 81 -6.04 4.79 -8.28
CA LEU A 81 -7.32 5.50 -8.42
C LEU A 81 -8.51 4.69 -7.91
N GLY A 82 -8.31 3.41 -7.56
CA GLY A 82 -9.42 2.51 -7.18
C GLY A 82 -10.46 2.34 -8.29
N VAL A 83 -10.01 2.34 -9.54
CA VAL A 83 -10.89 2.30 -10.72
C VAL A 83 -11.06 0.85 -11.17
N THR A 84 -12.32 0.40 -11.31
CA THR A 84 -12.66 -0.94 -11.84
C THR A 84 -12.51 -1.05 -13.33
N THR A 85 -12.54 0.08 -14.05
CA THR A 85 -12.51 0.13 -15.51
C THR A 85 -11.29 -0.63 -16.07
N SER A 86 -11.51 -1.46 -17.07
CA SER A 86 -10.42 -2.17 -17.74
C SER A 86 -9.55 -1.21 -18.54
N ILE A 87 -8.24 -1.44 -18.53
CA ILE A 87 -7.33 -0.80 -19.48
C ILE A 87 -7.67 -1.33 -20.86
N THR A 88 -7.92 -0.42 -21.78
CA THR A 88 -8.25 -0.76 -23.17
C THR A 88 -7.07 -0.45 -24.07
N SER A 89 -6.59 -1.46 -24.80
CA SER A 89 -5.57 -1.28 -25.83
C SER A 89 -6.21 -1.10 -27.18
N SER A 90 -5.98 0.03 -27.83
CA SER A 90 -6.49 0.34 -29.16
C SER A 90 -5.47 1.14 -29.98
N TYR A 91 -5.60 1.09 -31.31
CA TYR A 91 -4.73 1.89 -32.18
C TYR A 91 -4.99 3.39 -32.06
N VAL A 92 -6.26 3.76 -31.84
CA VAL A 92 -6.66 5.15 -31.53
C VAL A 92 -7.71 5.08 -30.45
N PRO A 93 -7.60 5.88 -29.36
CA PRO A 93 -8.63 5.93 -28.33
C PRO A 93 -9.98 6.33 -28.94
N THR A 94 -10.96 5.43 -28.86
CA THR A 94 -12.30 5.64 -29.45
C THR A 94 -12.95 6.87 -28.78
N GLY A 95 -13.42 7.81 -29.60
CA GLY A 95 -14.09 9.04 -29.16
C GLY A 95 -13.19 10.27 -29.02
N TYR A 96 -11.87 10.12 -29.11
CA TYR A 96 -10.93 11.24 -28.94
C TYR A 96 -10.23 11.65 -30.25
N ALA A 97 -10.34 10.85 -31.32
CA ALA A 97 -9.66 11.06 -32.60
C ALA A 97 -9.98 12.43 -33.25
N ASN A 98 -11.15 13.02 -32.95
CA ASN A 98 -11.61 14.27 -33.58
C ASN A 98 -11.55 15.51 -32.68
N SER A 99 -11.32 15.36 -31.37
CA SER A 99 -11.43 16.47 -30.42
C SER A 99 -10.09 16.99 -29.88
N LEU A 100 -9.06 16.20 -30.03
CA LEU A 100 -7.71 16.60 -29.65
C LEU A 100 -6.84 16.36 -30.87
N SER A 101 -6.26 17.33 -31.48
CA SER A 101 -5.28 17.22 -32.59
C SER A 101 -4.11 16.29 -32.18
N PHE A 102 -4.44 15.05 -31.90
CA PHE A 102 -3.53 14.01 -31.47
C PHE A 102 -2.85 13.51 -32.76
N GLU A 103 -1.66 13.98 -33.02
CA GLU A 103 -0.79 13.43 -34.05
C GLU A 103 -0.27 12.06 -33.61
N VAL A 104 -1.19 11.11 -33.50
CA VAL A 104 -0.85 9.72 -33.25
C VAL A 104 -0.59 9.04 -34.54
N GLY A 105 0.55 8.44 -34.74
CA GLY A 105 0.78 7.53 -35.86
C GLY A 105 -0.33 6.47 -35.84
N LEU A 106 -1.03 6.30 -36.96
CA LEU A 106 -2.15 5.36 -37.13
C LEU A 106 -1.77 3.89 -36.82
N THR A 107 -0.48 3.62 -36.67
CA THR A 107 0.10 2.29 -36.40
C THR A 107 0.39 2.03 -34.91
N ASP A 108 0.32 3.06 -34.07
CA ASP A 108 0.67 2.92 -32.65
C ASP A 108 -0.50 2.37 -31.83
N LYS A 109 -0.18 1.45 -30.93
CA LYS A 109 -1.13 0.93 -29.94
C LYS A 109 -1.02 1.73 -28.67
N TRP A 110 -2.13 2.12 -28.11
CA TRP A 110 -2.22 2.89 -26.89
C TRP A 110 -3.04 2.16 -25.84
N ASP A 111 -2.51 2.11 -24.63
CA ASP A 111 -3.29 1.71 -23.47
C ASP A 111 -4.00 2.94 -22.91
N SER A 112 -5.29 2.84 -22.70
CA SER A 112 -6.11 3.93 -22.18
C SER A 112 -6.81 3.55 -20.89
N LEU A 113 -6.91 4.52 -19.99
CA LEU A 113 -7.62 4.44 -18.72
C LEU A 113 -8.53 5.66 -18.61
N THR A 114 -9.82 5.43 -18.36
CA THR A 114 -10.79 6.51 -18.13
C THR A 114 -10.92 6.82 -16.65
N PHE A 115 -11.08 8.09 -16.32
CA PHE A 115 -11.19 8.57 -14.94
C PHE A 115 -12.57 9.15 -14.65
N GLY A 116 -12.97 9.07 -13.38
CA GLY A 116 -14.10 9.83 -12.84
C GLY A 116 -15.40 9.04 -12.70
N GLY A 117 -16.31 9.62 -11.95
CA GLY A 117 -17.69 9.16 -11.81
C GLY A 117 -17.98 8.11 -10.74
N SER A 118 -17.02 7.34 -10.27
CA SER A 118 -17.25 6.38 -9.20
C SER A 118 -17.18 7.05 -7.82
N LYS A 119 -18.17 6.75 -6.97
CA LYS A 119 -18.17 7.15 -5.54
C LYS A 119 -17.57 6.09 -4.63
N THR A 120 -17.37 4.89 -5.16
CA THR A 120 -16.81 3.75 -4.42
C THR A 120 -15.43 3.45 -4.95
N ILE A 121 -14.48 3.28 -4.04
CA ILE A 121 -13.13 2.81 -4.32
C ILE A 121 -13.14 1.31 -4.01
N ASP A 122 -12.60 0.50 -4.91
CA ASP A 122 -12.48 -0.93 -4.68
C ASP A 122 -11.44 -1.22 -3.61
N ASP A 123 -11.73 -2.25 -2.82
CA ASP A 123 -10.78 -2.84 -1.90
C ASP A 123 -10.00 -3.97 -2.59
N PHE A 124 -8.74 -4.11 -2.22
CA PHE A 124 -7.83 -5.12 -2.76
C PHE A 124 -6.89 -5.66 -1.68
N PRO A 125 -6.41 -6.91 -1.82
CA PRO A 125 -5.36 -7.43 -0.96
C PRO A 125 -4.03 -6.75 -1.27
N LEU A 126 -3.29 -6.39 -0.21
CA LEU A 126 -1.98 -5.75 -0.31
C LEU A 126 -0.94 -6.60 0.41
N LYS A 127 0.15 -6.92 -0.30
CA LYS A 127 1.29 -7.65 0.25
C LYS A 127 2.54 -6.76 0.22
N LEU A 128 3.22 -6.68 1.33
CA LEU A 128 4.56 -6.14 1.46
C LEU A 128 5.51 -7.29 1.77
N GLU A 129 6.59 -7.41 1.01
CA GLU A 129 7.60 -8.44 1.19
C GLU A 129 8.97 -7.78 1.33
N HIS A 130 9.65 -8.06 2.42
CA HIS A 130 11.02 -7.61 2.67
C HIS A 130 11.93 -8.82 2.82
N THR A 131 13.03 -8.83 2.08
CA THR A 131 14.08 -9.86 2.18
C THR A 131 15.23 -9.31 3.01
N ARG A 132 15.53 -9.97 4.12
CA ARG A 132 16.65 -9.62 5.01
C ARG A 132 17.99 -10.00 4.38
N PRO A 133 19.12 -9.45 4.87
CA PRO A 133 20.45 -9.80 4.37
C PRO A 133 20.81 -11.29 4.48
N ASN A 134 20.21 -12.02 5.42
CA ASN A 134 20.37 -13.46 5.57
C ASN A 134 19.50 -14.30 4.60
N GLY A 135 18.72 -13.67 3.73
CA GLY A 135 17.81 -14.30 2.79
C GLY A 135 16.42 -14.64 3.35
N ASN A 136 16.19 -14.50 4.65
CA ASN A 136 14.89 -14.74 5.26
C ASN A 136 13.92 -13.60 4.93
N LYS A 137 12.64 -13.94 4.80
CA LYS A 137 11.60 -12.99 4.41
C LYS A 137 10.72 -12.58 5.57
N VAL A 138 10.32 -11.32 5.55
CA VAL A 138 9.22 -10.78 6.34
C VAL A 138 8.12 -10.36 5.38
N VAL A 139 6.92 -10.85 5.59
CA VAL A 139 5.77 -10.57 4.74
C VAL A 139 4.64 -9.99 5.58
N ILE A 140 4.12 -8.85 5.16
CA ILE A 140 2.91 -8.24 5.72
C ILE A 140 1.81 -8.34 4.67
N LEU A 141 0.69 -8.92 5.04
CA LEU A 141 -0.48 -9.05 4.19
C LEU A 141 -1.65 -8.31 4.81
N LEU A 142 -2.16 -7.29 4.14
CA LEU A 142 -3.45 -6.68 4.45
C LEU A 142 -4.51 -7.36 3.58
N TYR A 143 -5.57 -7.89 4.21
CA TYR A 143 -6.61 -8.65 3.50
C TYR A 143 -7.44 -7.78 2.58
N LYS A 144 -7.70 -6.54 3.04
CA LYS A 144 -8.39 -5.50 2.30
C LYS A 144 -7.69 -4.18 2.55
N ALA A 145 -7.37 -3.47 1.49
CA ALA A 145 -6.78 -2.15 1.55
C ALA A 145 -7.38 -1.25 0.46
N GLN A 146 -7.37 0.04 0.71
CA GLN A 146 -7.73 1.06 -0.28
C GLN A 146 -6.63 2.11 -0.33
N VAL A 147 -6.46 2.74 -1.48
CA VAL A 147 -5.60 3.92 -1.62
C VAL A 147 -6.35 5.12 -1.06
N ILE A 148 -5.68 5.89 -0.20
CA ILE A 148 -6.25 7.09 0.42
C ILE A 148 -5.51 8.37 0.04
N THR A 149 -4.43 8.25 -0.72
CA THR A 149 -3.59 9.39 -1.13
C THR A 149 -4.15 10.06 -2.38
N ASN A 150 -4.02 11.37 -2.46
CA ASN A 150 -4.17 12.11 -3.72
C ASN A 150 -3.04 11.71 -4.67
N ILE A 151 -3.37 11.58 -5.94
CA ILE A 151 -2.38 11.25 -6.96
C ILE A 151 -1.91 12.56 -7.57
N ASP A 152 -0.68 12.94 -7.23
CA ASP A 152 0.01 14.07 -7.84
C ASP A 152 1.16 13.53 -8.70
N TYR A 153 1.13 13.82 -9.98
CA TYR A 153 2.17 13.41 -10.92
C TYR A 153 2.86 14.63 -11.49
N SER A 154 4.16 14.73 -11.27
CA SER A 154 4.99 15.78 -11.90
C SER A 154 5.99 15.13 -12.86
N PHE A 155 6.03 15.62 -14.09
CA PHE A 155 7.06 15.26 -15.05
C PHE A 155 8.22 16.24 -14.91
N MET A 156 9.38 15.73 -14.51
CA MET A 156 10.59 16.53 -14.29
C MET A 156 11.64 16.21 -15.35
N GLU A 157 12.34 17.23 -15.81
CA GLU A 157 13.36 17.08 -16.86
C GLU A 157 14.66 16.42 -16.33
N GLU A 158 15.00 16.68 -15.07
CA GLU A 158 16.29 16.28 -14.48
C GLU A 158 16.18 15.26 -13.33
N ASP A 159 14.95 14.81 -12.95
CA ASP A 159 14.78 13.87 -11.84
C ASP A 159 13.72 12.82 -12.18
N ILE A 160 13.76 11.71 -11.43
CA ILE A 160 12.79 10.63 -11.57
C ILE A 160 11.45 11.07 -11.02
N SER A 161 10.41 11.04 -11.85
CA SER A 161 9.04 11.25 -11.41
C SER A 161 8.63 10.15 -10.44
N MET A 162 8.17 10.53 -9.25
CA MET A 162 7.77 9.61 -8.20
C MET A 162 6.32 9.85 -7.82
N GLN A 163 5.63 8.78 -7.50
CA GLN A 163 4.29 8.82 -6.97
C GLN A 163 4.26 8.23 -5.56
N THR A 164 3.82 9.02 -4.59
CA THR A 164 3.56 8.51 -3.25
C THR A 164 2.22 7.79 -3.24
N LEU A 165 2.23 6.54 -2.77
CA LEU A 165 1.06 5.71 -2.58
C LEU A 165 0.89 5.44 -1.08
N GLU A 166 -0.27 5.76 -0.54
CA GLU A 166 -0.63 5.46 0.84
C GLU A 166 -1.87 4.56 0.83
N PHE A 167 -1.71 3.40 1.46
CA PHE A 167 -2.73 2.36 1.54
C PHE A 167 -3.24 2.26 2.97
N GLN A 168 -4.54 2.29 3.13
CA GLN A 168 -5.23 2.07 4.39
C GLN A 168 -5.79 0.65 4.44
N GLY A 169 -5.41 -0.10 5.48
CA GLY A 169 -6.00 -1.41 5.75
C GLY A 169 -7.44 -1.30 6.25
N LEU A 170 -8.31 -2.11 5.70
CA LEU A 170 -9.73 -2.16 6.04
C LEU A 170 -10.07 -3.44 6.81
N THR A 171 -11.11 -3.35 7.62
CA THR A 171 -11.63 -4.50 8.36
C THR A 171 -12.39 -5.44 7.44
N ASP A 172 -11.97 -6.69 7.38
CA ASP A 172 -12.73 -7.78 6.75
C ASP A 172 -13.62 -8.46 7.79
N SER A 173 -14.92 -8.13 7.77
CA SER A 173 -15.90 -8.67 8.72
C SER A 173 -16.18 -10.17 8.57
N SER A 174 -15.77 -10.78 7.46
CA SER A 174 -15.90 -12.23 7.23
C SER A 174 -14.91 -13.05 8.05
N ARG A 175 -13.85 -12.41 8.60
CA ARG A 175 -12.80 -13.06 9.37
C ARG A 175 -13.05 -12.99 10.89
N ALA A 176 -12.39 -13.86 11.63
CA ALA A 176 -12.50 -13.92 13.08
C ALA A 176 -12.02 -12.63 13.76
N VAL A 177 -12.58 -12.30 14.90
CA VAL A 177 -12.14 -11.16 15.73
C VAL A 177 -10.66 -11.37 16.11
N GLY A 178 -9.82 -10.35 15.87
CA GLY A 178 -8.38 -10.41 16.06
C GLY A 178 -7.59 -10.75 14.79
N ASP A 179 -8.26 -11.20 13.72
CA ASP A 179 -7.67 -11.51 12.42
C ASP A 179 -8.48 -10.86 11.29
N ARG A 180 -8.80 -9.57 11.40
CA ARG A 180 -9.70 -8.90 10.44
C ARG A 180 -9.03 -7.93 9.50
N ILE A 181 -7.82 -7.49 9.78
CA ILE A 181 -7.16 -6.45 8.98
C ILE A 181 -6.02 -7.03 8.19
N GLY A 182 -5.17 -7.81 8.82
CA GLY A 182 -3.99 -8.36 8.16
C GLY A 182 -3.21 -9.30 9.05
N ILE A 183 -2.14 -9.87 8.48
CA ILE A 183 -1.24 -10.78 9.17
C ILE A 183 0.20 -10.48 8.78
N MET A 184 1.12 -10.69 9.71
CA MET A 184 2.55 -10.59 9.48
C MET A 184 3.18 -11.98 9.63
N PHE A 185 3.99 -12.34 8.66
CA PHE A 185 4.78 -13.58 8.66
C PHE A 185 6.26 -13.23 8.75
N GLU A 186 6.98 -14.03 9.50
CA GLU A 186 8.43 -13.99 9.55
C GLU A 186 8.97 -15.40 9.27
N GLN A 187 9.85 -15.51 8.28
CA GLN A 187 10.52 -16.76 7.97
C GLN A 187 11.58 -17.02 9.05
N ILE A 188 11.47 -18.18 9.69
CA ILE A 188 12.42 -18.68 10.68
C ILE A 188 13.34 -19.67 9.96
N SER A 189 14.64 -19.46 10.08
CA SER A 189 15.67 -20.39 9.57
C SER A 189 15.87 -21.56 10.55
#